data_aa440e5a71e4fa3a202662fa16ce7a61
#
_entry.id   aa440e5a71e4fa3a202662fa16ce7a61
#
_cell.length_a   1.000
_cell.length_b   1.000
_cell.length_c   1.000
_cell.angle_alpha   90.00
_cell.angle_beta   90.00
_cell.angle_gamma   90.00
#
_symmetry.space_group_name_H-M   'P 1'
#
loop_
_entity.id
_entity.type
_entity.pdbx_description
1 polymer ?
#
loop_
_entity_poly.entity_id
_entity_poly.type
_entity_poly.pdbx_seq_one_letter_code
_entity_poly.pdbx_strand_id
1 'polypeptide(L)'
;MFRHFICAIIIGAVPRFGLADGDFGTREEAKSLAEAMISIVDDTGIEAAIKAMHDVDQPFVASRMGVNLFSGSTVIADNREPETIAADYSEMPDLSGALVWPIISAAAMVGEDANLKWYHYDTQEAYDYKCFSKRSASVDATVMVCR
;
A
#
# COMPACT_ATOMS: atom_id res chain seq x y z
N MET A 1 46.21 -42.74 -19.83
CA MET A 1 44.80 -42.55 -19.61
C MET A 1 44.59 -41.42 -18.61
N PHE A 2 44.41 -40.17 -19.03
CA PHE A 2 44.15 -39.02 -18.17
C PHE A 2 42.66 -38.69 -18.23
N ARG A 3 41.93 -38.91 -17.14
CA ARG A 3 40.52 -38.53 -16.99
C ARG A 3 40.47 -37.09 -16.52
N HIS A 4 40.06 -36.18 -17.39
CA HIS A 4 39.76 -34.80 -17.01
C HIS A 4 38.40 -34.75 -16.30
N PHE A 5 38.43 -34.39 -15.00
CA PHE A 5 37.22 -34.01 -14.22
C PHE A 5 36.91 -32.58 -14.56
N ILE A 6 35.80 -32.36 -15.27
CA ILE A 6 35.23 -31.03 -15.47
C ILE A 6 34.39 -30.73 -14.23
N CYS A 7 34.88 -29.81 -13.42
CA CYS A 7 34.14 -29.26 -12.27
C CYS A 7 33.14 -28.23 -12.81
N ALA A 8 31.86 -28.59 -12.90
CA ALA A 8 30.80 -27.66 -13.24
C ALA A 8 30.52 -26.75 -12.02
N ILE A 9 30.91 -25.49 -12.14
CA ILE A 9 30.56 -24.46 -11.16
C ILE A 9 29.09 -24.09 -11.39
N ILE A 10 28.22 -24.54 -10.50
CA ILE A 10 26.84 -24.09 -10.45
C ILE A 10 26.85 -22.70 -9.79
N ILE A 11 26.76 -21.66 -10.61
CA ILE A 11 26.52 -20.30 -10.14
C ILE A 11 25.06 -20.26 -9.71
N GLY A 12 24.83 -20.48 -8.42
CA GLY A 12 23.51 -20.30 -7.80
C GLY A 12 23.11 -18.83 -7.93
N ALA A 13 22.03 -18.55 -8.64
CA ALA A 13 21.40 -17.24 -8.65
C ALA A 13 20.87 -16.97 -7.24
N VAL A 14 21.54 -16.12 -6.50
CA VAL A 14 21.06 -15.59 -5.22
C VAL A 14 19.86 -14.70 -5.55
N PRO A 15 18.65 -14.98 -5.03
CA PRO A 15 17.53 -14.06 -5.22
C PRO A 15 17.94 -12.70 -4.61
N ARG A 16 18.02 -11.68 -5.44
CA ARG A 16 18.14 -10.31 -4.97
C ARG A 16 16.82 -9.95 -4.33
N PHE A 17 16.74 -10.07 -3.02
CA PHE A 17 15.71 -9.37 -2.26
C PHE A 17 15.92 -7.89 -2.54
N GLY A 18 14.98 -7.25 -3.27
CA GLY A 18 14.99 -5.81 -3.45
C GLY A 18 15.03 -5.16 -2.06
N LEU A 19 15.94 -4.22 -1.87
CA LEU A 19 15.97 -3.44 -0.63
C LEU A 19 14.64 -2.72 -0.53
N ALA A 20 13.94 -2.87 0.59
CA ALA A 20 12.74 -2.10 0.89
C ALA A 20 13.09 -0.60 0.84
N ASP A 21 12.26 0.20 0.18
CA ASP A 21 12.42 1.66 0.12
C ASP A 21 11.62 2.38 1.22
N GLY A 22 11.22 1.63 2.23
CA GLY A 22 10.56 2.03 3.48
C GLY A 22 10.60 0.86 4.47
N ASP A 23 10.24 1.09 5.72
CA ASP A 23 10.31 0.07 6.78
C ASP A 23 9.32 -1.08 6.57
N PHE A 24 8.30 -0.88 5.75
CA PHE A 24 7.20 -1.82 5.57
C PHE A 24 7.20 -2.54 4.22
N GLY A 25 7.92 -2.04 3.20
CA GLY A 25 7.98 -2.69 1.89
C GLY A 25 8.50 -1.80 0.77
N THR A 26 8.40 -2.30 -0.47
CA THR A 26 8.83 -1.62 -1.68
C THR A 26 7.67 -0.88 -2.37
N ARG A 27 8.00 0.02 -3.31
CA ARG A 27 7.02 0.71 -4.15
C ARG A 27 6.20 -0.27 -5.01
N GLU A 28 6.87 -1.28 -5.55
CA GLU A 28 6.23 -2.30 -6.39
C GLU A 28 5.20 -3.13 -5.62
N GLU A 29 5.52 -3.48 -4.36
CA GLU A 29 4.57 -4.17 -3.47
C GLU A 29 3.38 -3.28 -3.13
N ALA A 30 3.62 -2.01 -2.79
CA ALA A 30 2.55 -1.04 -2.51
C ALA A 30 1.64 -0.84 -3.72
N LYS A 31 2.22 -0.70 -4.92
CA LYS A 31 1.49 -0.59 -6.18
C LYS A 31 0.65 -1.86 -6.45
N SER A 32 1.22 -3.04 -6.29
CA SER A 32 0.51 -4.32 -6.48
C SER A 32 -0.69 -4.45 -5.56
N LEU A 33 -0.55 -4.09 -4.28
CA LEU A 33 -1.66 -4.11 -3.32
C LEU A 33 -2.75 -3.10 -3.69
N ALA A 34 -2.38 -1.88 -4.08
CA ALA A 34 -3.33 -0.87 -4.51
C ALA A 34 -4.10 -1.30 -5.76
N GLU A 35 -3.41 -1.86 -6.75
CA GLU A 35 -4.02 -2.37 -7.98
C GLU A 35 -4.95 -3.56 -7.71
N ALA A 36 -4.56 -4.48 -6.84
CA ALA A 36 -5.42 -5.59 -6.43
C ALA A 36 -6.71 -5.11 -5.76
N MET A 37 -6.60 -4.15 -4.84
CA MET A 37 -7.78 -3.58 -4.16
C MET A 37 -8.69 -2.82 -5.14
N ILE A 38 -8.13 -2.00 -6.03
CA ILE A 38 -8.89 -1.29 -7.06
C ILE A 38 -9.59 -2.25 -8.02
N SER A 39 -8.94 -3.36 -8.41
CA SER A 39 -9.58 -4.39 -9.24
C SER A 39 -10.82 -4.98 -8.56
N ILE A 40 -10.74 -5.27 -7.25
CA ILE A 40 -11.90 -5.75 -6.50
C ILE A 40 -13.02 -4.69 -6.49
N VAL A 41 -12.67 -3.41 -6.26
CA VAL A 41 -13.64 -2.31 -6.29
C VAL A 41 -14.32 -2.21 -7.66
N ASP A 42 -13.56 -2.23 -8.73
CA ASP A 42 -14.07 -2.04 -10.10
C ASP A 42 -14.88 -3.26 -10.59
N ASP A 43 -14.47 -4.48 -10.23
CA ASP A 43 -15.08 -5.72 -10.70
C ASP A 43 -16.27 -6.17 -9.84
N THR A 44 -16.22 -5.94 -8.52
CA THR A 44 -17.19 -6.51 -7.56
C THR A 44 -17.82 -5.49 -6.61
N GLY A 45 -17.30 -4.26 -6.58
CA GLY A 45 -17.85 -3.15 -5.82
C GLY A 45 -17.20 -2.93 -4.45
N ILE A 46 -17.55 -1.79 -3.84
CA ILE A 46 -16.97 -1.30 -2.58
C ILE A 46 -17.20 -2.28 -1.41
N GLU A 47 -18.39 -2.85 -1.28
CA GLU A 47 -18.70 -3.78 -0.18
C GLU A 47 -17.81 -5.03 -0.21
N ALA A 48 -17.55 -5.57 -1.41
CA ALA A 48 -16.65 -6.70 -1.59
C ALA A 48 -15.18 -6.32 -1.26
N ALA A 49 -14.77 -5.11 -1.60
CA ALA A 49 -13.45 -4.59 -1.28
C ALA A 49 -13.25 -4.40 0.24
N ILE A 50 -14.24 -3.87 0.96
CA ILE A 50 -14.24 -3.76 2.42
C ILE A 50 -14.11 -5.16 3.05
N LYS A 51 -14.85 -6.14 2.57
CA LYS A 51 -14.75 -7.52 3.06
C LYS A 51 -13.39 -8.13 2.76
N ALA A 52 -12.85 -7.92 1.56
CA ALA A 52 -11.53 -8.42 1.17
C ALA A 52 -10.40 -7.84 2.03
N MET A 53 -10.52 -6.61 2.52
CA MET A 53 -9.53 -5.98 3.42
C MET A 53 -9.30 -6.81 4.69
N HIS A 54 -10.30 -7.54 5.17
CA HIS A 54 -10.25 -8.34 6.40
C HIS A 54 -10.25 -9.85 6.15
N ASP A 55 -10.22 -10.28 4.90
CA ASP A 55 -10.18 -11.68 4.51
C ASP A 55 -8.73 -12.21 4.59
N VAL A 56 -8.52 -13.26 5.39
CA VAL A 56 -7.20 -13.87 5.60
C VAL A 56 -6.62 -14.53 4.34
N ASP A 57 -7.48 -14.85 3.36
CA ASP A 57 -7.06 -15.42 2.07
C ASP A 57 -6.64 -14.31 1.07
N GLN A 58 -6.82 -13.05 1.44
CA GLN A 58 -6.40 -11.89 0.65
C GLN A 58 -5.06 -11.32 1.16
N PRO A 59 -4.25 -10.66 0.31
CA PRO A 59 -2.92 -10.19 0.69
C PRO A 59 -2.93 -9.01 1.69
N PHE A 60 -4.08 -8.38 1.93
CA PHE A 60 -4.17 -7.13 2.71
C PHE A 60 -3.95 -7.34 4.20
N VAL A 61 -4.54 -8.40 4.78
CA VAL A 61 -4.41 -8.72 6.22
C VAL A 61 -2.97 -9.04 6.60
N ALA A 62 -2.26 -9.78 5.76
CA ALA A 62 -0.87 -10.17 6.02
C ALA A 62 0.15 -9.07 5.70
N SER A 63 -0.27 -7.99 5.05
CA SER A 63 0.63 -6.89 4.68
C SER A 63 1.10 -6.13 5.91
N ARG A 64 2.41 -5.83 5.94
CA ARG A 64 2.98 -4.88 6.89
C ARG A 64 2.68 -3.42 6.54
N MET A 65 2.41 -3.15 5.26
CA MET A 65 2.02 -1.82 4.78
C MET A 65 0.59 -1.47 5.22
N GLY A 66 0.34 -0.20 5.47
CA GLY A 66 -1.01 0.31 5.70
C GLY A 66 -1.77 0.39 4.39
N VAL A 67 -2.91 -0.27 4.31
CA VAL A 67 -3.82 -0.22 3.15
C VAL A 67 -5.11 0.46 3.58
N ASN A 68 -5.41 1.59 2.98
CA ASN A 68 -6.60 2.37 3.24
C ASN A 68 -7.48 2.42 1.99
N LEU A 69 -8.78 2.20 2.17
CA LEU A 69 -9.81 2.42 1.16
C LEU A 69 -10.67 3.61 1.57
N PHE A 70 -10.83 4.55 0.63
CA PHE A 70 -11.62 5.76 0.80
C PHE A 70 -12.85 5.76 -0.12
N SER A 71 -13.95 6.33 0.37
CA SER A 71 -15.06 6.83 -0.45
C SER A 71 -15.11 8.36 -0.29
N GLY A 72 -14.88 9.09 -1.39
CA GLY A 72 -14.51 10.51 -1.25
C GLY A 72 -13.29 10.62 -0.35
N SER A 73 -13.31 11.54 0.61
CA SER A 73 -12.25 11.74 1.62
C SER A 73 -12.40 10.90 2.89
N THR A 74 -13.43 10.07 2.98
CA THR A 74 -13.74 9.26 4.18
C THR A 74 -13.12 7.88 4.09
N VAL A 75 -12.40 7.47 5.13
CA VAL A 75 -11.86 6.10 5.27
C VAL A 75 -13.02 5.13 5.50
N ILE A 76 -13.12 4.11 4.65
CA ILE A 76 -14.17 3.07 4.74
C ILE A 76 -13.62 1.68 5.06
N ALA A 77 -12.31 1.46 4.88
CA ALA A 77 -11.60 0.27 5.35
C ALA A 77 -10.11 0.58 5.57
N ASP A 78 -9.53 -0.07 6.56
CA ASP A 78 -8.12 0.06 6.95
C ASP A 78 -7.66 -1.28 7.55
N ASN A 79 -6.49 -1.79 7.10
CA ASN A 79 -5.97 -3.08 7.56
C ASN A 79 -5.11 -2.97 8.82
N ARG A 80 -4.60 -1.79 9.17
CA ARG A 80 -3.66 -1.57 10.28
C ARG A 80 -4.25 -0.75 11.42
N GLU A 81 -5.05 0.25 11.10
CA GLU A 81 -5.60 1.24 12.03
C GLU A 81 -7.13 1.31 11.91
N PRO A 82 -7.86 0.27 12.35
CA PRO A 82 -9.33 0.19 12.18
C PRO A 82 -10.08 1.34 12.90
N GLU A 83 -9.45 2.00 13.86
CA GLU A 83 -9.96 3.19 14.52
C GLU A 83 -10.07 4.42 13.60
N THR A 84 -9.39 4.40 12.45
CA THR A 84 -9.49 5.46 11.44
C THR A 84 -10.75 5.34 10.58
N ILE A 85 -11.43 4.21 10.60
CA ILE A 85 -12.66 3.99 9.80
C ILE A 85 -13.71 5.02 10.19
N ALA A 86 -14.34 5.63 9.18
CA ALA A 86 -15.27 6.75 9.23
C ALA A 86 -14.62 8.12 9.48
N ALA A 87 -13.29 8.21 9.61
CA ALA A 87 -12.60 9.50 9.66
C ALA A 87 -12.66 10.21 8.29
N ASP A 88 -12.96 11.49 8.31
CA ASP A 88 -12.91 12.36 7.12
C ASP A 88 -11.56 13.08 7.05
N TYR A 89 -10.82 12.82 5.97
CA TYR A 89 -9.49 13.38 5.75
C TYR A 89 -9.48 14.71 4.98
N SER A 90 -10.67 15.27 4.66
CA SER A 90 -10.78 16.50 3.85
C SER A 90 -10.00 17.69 4.44
N GLU A 91 -10.07 17.83 5.77
CA GLU A 91 -9.40 18.92 6.52
C GLU A 91 -8.37 18.41 7.53
N MET A 92 -8.01 17.12 7.46
CA MET A 92 -7.05 16.51 8.37
C MET A 92 -5.61 16.89 7.98
N PRO A 93 -4.83 17.53 8.87
CA PRO A 93 -3.41 17.74 8.63
C PRO A 93 -2.61 16.50 9.00
N ASP A 94 -1.50 16.27 8.30
CA ASP A 94 -0.45 15.36 8.72
C ASP A 94 0.43 15.99 9.82
N LEU A 95 1.44 15.29 10.32
CA LEU A 95 2.34 15.80 11.36
C LEU A 95 3.22 16.99 10.91
N SER A 96 3.27 17.29 9.61
CA SER A 96 3.92 18.49 9.07
C SER A 96 2.98 19.68 8.95
N GLY A 97 1.68 19.46 9.15
CA GLY A 97 0.61 20.45 8.97
C GLY A 97 0.05 20.54 7.55
N ALA A 98 0.50 19.66 6.64
CA ALA A 98 -0.05 19.59 5.29
C ALA A 98 -1.39 18.83 5.28
N LEU A 99 -2.37 19.30 4.51
CA LEU A 99 -3.64 18.61 4.38
C LEU A 99 -3.49 17.30 3.63
N VAL A 100 -3.92 16.20 4.25
CA VAL A 100 -3.70 14.83 3.78
C VAL A 100 -4.48 14.56 2.48
N TRP A 101 -5.78 14.87 2.44
CA TRP A 101 -6.63 14.51 1.32
C TRP A 101 -6.23 15.14 -0.02
N PRO A 102 -5.90 16.44 -0.11
CA PRO A 102 -5.40 17.01 -1.36
C PRO A 102 -4.15 16.31 -1.90
N ILE A 103 -3.25 15.87 -1.03
CA ILE A 103 -2.02 15.15 -1.41
C ILE A 103 -2.36 13.75 -1.94
N ILE A 104 -3.18 12.99 -1.22
CA ILE A 104 -3.61 11.64 -1.62
C ILE A 104 -4.39 11.69 -2.93
N SER A 105 -5.39 12.56 -3.04
CA SER A 105 -6.26 12.63 -4.22
C SER A 105 -5.49 13.03 -5.47
N ALA A 106 -4.53 13.97 -5.37
CA ALA A 106 -3.67 14.34 -6.50
C ALA A 106 -2.79 13.17 -6.95
N ALA A 107 -2.16 12.44 -6.04
CA ALA A 107 -1.36 11.26 -6.35
C ALA A 107 -2.23 10.14 -6.96
N ALA A 108 -3.43 9.91 -6.43
CA ALA A 108 -4.35 8.88 -6.90
C ALA A 108 -4.86 9.11 -8.34
N MET A 109 -5.00 10.36 -8.75
CA MET A 109 -5.42 10.71 -10.12
C MET A 109 -4.44 10.24 -11.19
N VAL A 110 -3.15 10.15 -10.86
CA VAL A 110 -2.08 9.75 -11.79
C VAL A 110 -1.47 8.39 -11.45
N GLY A 111 -1.87 7.77 -10.33
CA GLY A 111 -1.33 6.49 -9.89
C GLY A 111 0.11 6.59 -9.43
N GLU A 112 0.41 7.53 -8.51
CA GLU A 112 1.75 7.84 -8.02
C GLU A 112 1.83 7.85 -6.50
N ASP A 113 3.05 8.10 -5.97
CA ASP A 113 3.30 8.22 -4.54
C ASP A 113 2.87 9.59 -4.00
N ALA A 114 2.20 9.57 -2.85
CA ALA A 114 2.04 10.70 -1.94
C ALA A 114 3.10 10.60 -0.83
N ASN A 115 3.65 11.73 -0.39
CA ASN A 115 4.52 11.77 0.78
C ASN A 115 3.72 12.34 1.96
N LEU A 116 3.63 11.58 3.04
CA LEU A 116 2.88 11.94 4.24
C LEU A 116 3.75 11.73 5.48
N LYS A 117 3.66 12.63 6.44
CA LYS A 117 4.28 12.46 7.75
C LYS A 117 3.23 12.03 8.76
N TRP A 118 3.36 10.81 9.28
CA TRP A 118 2.42 10.22 10.23
C TRP A 118 3.13 9.45 11.32
N TYR A 119 2.38 8.85 12.24
CA TYR A 119 2.97 7.98 13.26
C TYR A 119 3.34 6.63 12.66
N HIS A 120 4.55 6.17 12.92
CA HIS A 120 5.02 4.84 12.53
C HIS A 120 4.15 3.76 13.18
N TYR A 121 3.66 2.80 12.40
CA TYR A 121 2.68 1.80 12.86
C TYR A 121 3.13 1.02 14.10
N ASP A 122 4.42 0.71 14.22
CA ASP A 122 4.93 -0.14 15.30
C ASP A 122 5.53 0.67 16.46
N THR A 123 6.17 1.83 16.19
CA THR A 123 6.89 2.62 17.22
C THR A 123 6.14 3.84 17.72
N GLN A 124 5.12 4.28 16.95
CA GLN A 124 4.35 5.50 17.22
C GLN A 124 5.19 6.79 17.21
N GLU A 125 6.38 6.75 16.63
CA GLU A 125 7.21 7.92 16.37
C GLU A 125 6.86 8.56 15.04
N ALA A 126 7.20 9.84 14.85
CA ALA A 126 6.98 10.51 13.56
C ALA A 126 7.79 9.84 12.45
N TYR A 127 7.13 9.51 11.35
CA TYR A 127 7.69 8.77 10.23
C TYR A 127 7.25 9.38 8.90
N ASP A 128 8.16 9.40 7.93
CA ASP A 128 7.88 9.90 6.58
C ASP A 128 7.46 8.72 5.68
N TYR A 129 6.16 8.59 5.46
CA TYR A 129 5.59 7.58 4.58
C TYR A 129 5.63 7.98 3.12
N LYS A 130 5.87 6.99 2.27
CA LYS A 130 5.57 7.04 0.84
C LYS A 130 4.35 6.17 0.59
N CYS A 131 3.28 6.78 0.15
CA CYS A 131 1.98 6.13 0.00
C CYS A 131 1.59 6.07 -1.47
N PHE A 132 1.67 4.89 -2.10
CA PHE A 132 1.15 4.72 -3.46
C PHE A 132 -0.37 4.84 -3.44
N SER A 133 -0.91 5.72 -4.28
CA SER A 133 -2.34 6.00 -4.32
C SER A 133 -2.91 5.79 -5.72
N LYS A 134 -4.10 5.20 -5.80
CA LYS A 134 -4.81 4.94 -7.06
C LYS A 134 -6.32 5.12 -6.88
N ARG A 135 -6.96 5.74 -7.86
CA ARG A 135 -8.40 5.93 -7.90
C ARG A 135 -9.08 4.87 -8.76
N SER A 136 -10.28 4.44 -8.35
CA SER A 136 -11.16 3.63 -9.17
C SER A 136 -11.62 4.40 -10.42
N ALA A 137 -11.78 3.68 -11.53
CA ALA A 137 -12.32 4.23 -12.77
C ALA A 137 -13.85 4.21 -12.80
N SER A 138 -14.48 3.38 -11.97
CA SER A 138 -15.91 3.10 -12.01
C SER A 138 -16.74 3.79 -10.93
N VAL A 139 -16.14 4.03 -9.76
CA VAL A 139 -16.84 4.60 -8.58
C VAL A 139 -15.96 5.60 -7.86
N ASP A 140 -16.53 6.38 -6.95
CA ASP A 140 -15.77 7.31 -6.11
C ASP A 140 -15.08 6.56 -4.96
N ALA A 141 -14.02 5.86 -5.33
CA ALA A 141 -13.17 5.16 -4.39
C ALA A 141 -11.68 5.39 -4.70
N THR A 142 -10.90 5.51 -3.65
CA THR A 142 -9.43 5.69 -3.72
C THR A 142 -8.77 4.70 -2.77
N VAL A 143 -7.71 4.06 -3.23
CA VAL A 143 -6.84 3.22 -2.39
C VAL A 143 -5.53 3.94 -2.16
N MET A 144 -5.03 3.88 -0.94
CA MET A 144 -3.72 4.34 -0.53
C MET A 144 -2.99 3.19 0.16
N VAL A 145 -1.74 2.93 -0.24
CA VAL A 145 -0.87 1.91 0.37
C VAL A 145 0.43 2.57 0.82
N CYS A 146 0.64 2.62 2.14
CA CYS A 146 1.76 3.32 2.77
C CYS A 146 2.89 2.37 3.20
N ARG A 147 4.14 2.73 2.82
CA ARG A 147 5.39 2.00 3.12
C ARG A 147 6.45 2.88 3.73
#